data_220c5c8a95e9b3b14c1993ceab86ec69
#
_entry.id   220c5c8a95e9b3b14c1993ceab86ec69
#
_cell.length_a   1.000
_cell.length_b   1.000
_cell.length_c   1.000
_cell.angle_alpha   90.00
_cell.angle_beta   90.00
_cell.angle_gamma   90.00
#
_symmetry.space_group_name_H-M   'P 1'
#
loop_
_entity.id
_entity.type
_entity.pdbx_description
1 polymer ?
#
loop_
_entity_poly.entity_id
_entity_poly.type
_entity_poly.pdbx_seq_one_letter_code
_entity_poly.pdbx_strand_id
1 'polypeptide(L)'
;MGDGGGEDGGGAPTHRLLPYPPPPGAPPGTPGPPPLSMAPTAHHFMLLYPDRLVALNALSKRAAATIALGRYGIGGPGGPQPLALVPDVTGGALYLASAEGLFEVVIKDEGRHMWKLHLARRDYGAALAAAPTPAARERCHVAAGEAAFASGDLAAAAASWARAPKALRFEDAALRLLSAGDAPALRVFLRARLEAAPKSERAAATLLATWLAEQYLHALAAVPPDADAGRADAPADASAAPHGQEALVCFVLVFGRALLGYRAHLTSAPFSCAGC
;
A
#
# COMPACT_ATOMS: atom_id res chain seq x y z
N MET A 1 27.97 -43.99 -8.37
CA MET A 1 28.82 -43.09 -7.62
C MET A 1 28.71 -41.73 -8.30
N GLY A 2 27.89 -40.87 -7.79
CA GLY A 2 27.65 -39.51 -8.26
C GLY A 2 27.16 -38.74 -7.06
N ASP A 3 28.08 -38.06 -6.45
CA ASP A 3 27.94 -37.26 -5.24
C ASP A 3 27.20 -35.97 -5.63
N GLY A 4 25.97 -35.80 -5.19
CA GLY A 4 25.16 -34.60 -5.39
C GLY A 4 25.22 -33.73 -4.13
N GLY A 5 26.29 -32.96 -3.98
CA GLY A 5 26.40 -31.94 -2.93
C GLY A 5 25.34 -30.87 -3.09
N GLY A 6 24.30 -30.92 -2.24
CA GLY A 6 23.37 -29.79 -2.03
C GLY A 6 24.09 -28.66 -1.31
N GLU A 7 24.40 -27.59 -2.03
CA GLU A 7 24.83 -26.33 -1.41
C GLU A 7 23.63 -25.66 -0.74
N ASP A 8 23.47 -25.90 0.56
CA ASP A 8 22.65 -25.09 1.44
C ASP A 8 23.25 -23.66 1.47
N GLY A 9 22.69 -22.78 0.67
CA GLY A 9 22.99 -21.36 0.67
C GLY A 9 22.54 -20.67 1.94
N GLY A 10 23.16 -20.99 3.07
CA GLY A 10 23.08 -20.23 4.30
C GLY A 10 23.69 -18.85 4.10
N GLY A 11 22.91 -17.90 3.63
CA GLY A 11 23.33 -16.51 3.51
C GLY A 11 23.81 -15.99 4.87
N ALA A 12 25.12 -15.71 4.98
CA ALA A 12 25.69 -15.10 6.17
C ALA A 12 24.88 -13.86 6.54
N PRO A 13 24.57 -13.66 7.82
CA PRO A 13 23.81 -12.48 8.25
C PRO A 13 24.54 -11.22 7.80
N THR A 14 23.89 -10.46 6.89
CA THR A 14 24.46 -9.21 6.40
C THR A 14 24.41 -8.20 7.53
N HIS A 15 25.52 -8.03 8.24
CA HIS A 15 25.67 -7.00 9.27
C HIS A 15 25.54 -5.62 8.62
N ARG A 16 24.50 -4.88 8.98
CA ARG A 16 24.34 -3.50 8.56
C ARG A 16 24.77 -2.59 9.69
N LEU A 17 25.85 -1.85 9.47
CA LEU A 17 26.28 -0.82 10.40
C LEU A 17 25.26 0.34 10.40
N LEU A 18 24.84 0.73 11.59
CA LEU A 18 23.98 1.87 11.81
C LEU A 18 24.82 2.99 12.42
N PRO A 19 25.06 4.10 11.70
CA PRO A 19 25.87 5.19 12.23
C PRO A 19 25.13 5.86 13.40
N TYR A 20 25.86 6.16 14.47
CA TYR A 20 25.31 6.92 15.56
C TYR A 20 25.01 8.36 15.12
N PRO A 21 23.89 8.94 15.53
CA PRO A 21 23.55 10.31 15.16
C PRO A 21 24.53 11.30 15.80
N PRO A 22 24.97 12.32 15.03
CA PRO A 22 25.85 13.34 15.57
C PRO A 22 25.18 14.14 16.69
N PRO A 23 25.93 14.77 17.58
CA PRO A 23 25.38 15.68 18.57
C PRO A 23 24.71 16.89 17.88
N PRO A 24 23.73 17.55 18.51
CA PRO A 24 23.08 18.74 17.99
C PRO A 24 24.15 19.82 17.68
N GLY A 25 24.06 20.41 16.48
CA GLY A 25 25.00 21.45 16.04
C GLY A 25 26.32 20.95 15.46
N ALA A 26 26.56 19.65 15.39
CA ALA A 26 27.78 19.11 14.76
C ALA A 26 27.72 19.26 13.23
N PRO A 27 28.87 19.45 12.56
CA PRO A 27 28.97 19.50 11.11
C PRO A 27 28.43 18.21 10.45
N PRO A 28 27.88 18.30 9.21
CA PRO A 28 27.45 17.13 8.46
C PRO A 28 28.59 16.12 8.29
N GLY A 29 28.30 14.83 8.54
CA GLY A 29 29.30 13.76 8.40
C GLY A 29 30.12 13.49 9.67
N THR A 30 29.95 14.26 10.74
CA THR A 30 30.60 13.97 12.04
C THR A 30 30.01 12.68 12.62
N PRO A 31 30.83 11.67 12.94
CA PRO A 31 30.34 10.47 13.61
C PRO A 31 29.85 10.81 15.02
N GLY A 32 28.68 10.30 15.38
CA GLY A 32 28.15 10.46 16.73
C GLY A 32 28.93 9.63 17.76
N PRO A 33 28.97 10.07 19.02
CA PRO A 33 29.52 9.26 20.10
C PRO A 33 28.67 8.01 20.34
N PRO A 34 29.24 6.95 20.92
CA PRO A 34 28.46 5.78 21.32
C PRO A 34 27.42 6.17 22.39
N PRO A 35 26.21 5.61 22.34
CA PRO A 35 25.22 5.81 23.39
C PRO A 35 25.60 5.07 24.68
N LEU A 36 25.11 5.54 25.82
CA LEU A 36 25.22 4.85 27.11
C LEU A 36 24.51 3.49 27.07
N SER A 37 23.34 3.45 26.44
CA SER A 37 22.52 2.25 26.31
C SER A 37 21.68 2.34 25.05
N MET A 38 21.24 1.16 24.53
CA MET A 38 20.40 1.04 23.36
C MET A 38 19.32 -0.01 23.60
N ALA A 39 18.10 0.29 23.18
CA ALA A 39 16.98 -0.66 23.18
C ALA A 39 16.28 -0.64 21.82
N PRO A 40 16.02 -1.80 21.19
CA PRO A 40 15.21 -1.88 19.99
C PRO A 40 13.72 -1.77 20.34
N THR A 41 12.97 -1.13 19.44
CA THR A 41 11.52 -1.11 19.44
C THR A 41 11.00 -1.65 18.09
N ALA A 42 9.71 -1.60 17.83
CA ALA A 42 9.14 -2.16 16.59
C ALA A 42 9.74 -1.53 15.32
N HIS A 43 10.05 -0.23 15.34
CA HIS A 43 10.52 0.50 14.15
C HIS A 43 11.75 1.38 14.40
N HIS A 44 12.20 1.50 15.65
CA HIS A 44 13.29 2.39 16.01
C HIS A 44 14.33 1.69 16.93
N PHE A 45 15.52 2.24 16.95
CA PHE A 45 16.50 2.02 17.99
C PHE A 45 16.48 3.23 18.90
N MET A 46 16.18 3.01 20.17
CA MET A 46 16.23 4.04 21.21
C MET A 46 17.65 4.12 21.72
N LEU A 47 18.29 5.26 21.56
CA LEU A 47 19.70 5.51 21.93
C LEU A 47 19.72 6.49 23.09
N LEU A 48 20.25 6.06 24.23
CA LEU A 48 20.38 6.89 25.44
C LEU A 48 21.74 7.56 25.47
N TYR A 49 21.74 8.88 25.61
CA TYR A 49 22.93 9.71 25.85
C TYR A 49 22.82 10.40 27.20
N PRO A 50 23.89 10.97 27.75
CA PRO A 50 23.86 11.63 29.04
C PRO A 50 22.85 12.79 29.13
N ASP A 51 22.59 13.46 28.02
CA ASP A 51 21.76 14.68 27.92
C ASP A 51 20.45 14.46 27.17
N ARG A 52 20.32 13.37 26.42
CA ARG A 52 19.20 13.15 25.49
C ARG A 52 18.89 11.69 25.22
N LEU A 53 17.66 11.44 24.82
CA LEU A 53 17.18 10.18 24.25
C LEU A 53 16.90 10.40 22.75
N VAL A 54 17.44 9.56 21.87
CA VAL A 54 17.26 9.64 20.43
C VAL A 54 16.56 8.41 19.92
N ALA A 55 15.44 8.57 19.22
CA ALA A 55 14.78 7.52 18.47
C ALA A 55 15.33 7.50 17.04
N LEU A 56 16.14 6.49 16.71
CA LEU A 56 16.73 6.30 15.40
C LEU A 56 15.89 5.31 14.60
N ASN A 57 15.31 5.74 13.49
CA ASN A 57 14.48 4.87 12.69
C ASN A 57 15.31 3.78 11.98
N ALA A 58 14.92 2.52 12.16
CA ALA A 58 15.65 1.36 11.63
C ALA A 58 15.66 1.32 10.10
N LEU A 59 14.60 1.82 9.46
CA LEU A 59 14.46 1.81 8.01
C LEU A 59 15.21 2.98 7.35
N SER A 60 14.96 4.23 7.79
CA SER A 60 15.56 5.42 7.19
C SER A 60 16.98 5.72 7.69
N LYS A 61 17.39 5.10 8.80
CA LYS A 61 18.66 5.37 9.52
C LYS A 61 18.83 6.85 9.95
N ARG A 62 17.72 7.55 10.12
CA ARG A 62 17.68 8.95 10.56
C ARG A 62 17.03 9.06 11.91
N ALA A 63 17.44 10.05 12.69
CA ALA A 63 16.75 10.38 13.94
C ALA A 63 15.32 10.82 13.63
N ALA A 64 14.34 10.07 14.17
CA ALA A 64 12.92 10.38 14.08
C ALA A 64 12.50 11.37 15.17
N ALA A 65 13.09 11.25 16.36
CA ALA A 65 12.86 12.15 17.47
C ALA A 65 14.11 12.27 18.34
N THR A 66 14.28 13.43 18.98
CA THR A 66 15.32 13.68 19.97
C THR A 66 14.66 14.38 21.16
N ILE A 67 14.77 13.79 22.32
CA ILE A 67 14.19 14.27 23.58
C ILE A 67 15.32 14.67 24.52
N ALA A 68 15.38 15.94 24.89
CA ALA A 68 16.32 16.43 25.89
C ALA A 68 15.86 15.97 27.28
N LEU A 69 16.70 15.22 27.99
CA LEU A 69 16.39 14.66 29.30
C LEU A 69 16.31 15.73 30.39
N GLY A 70 17.02 16.83 30.23
CA GLY A 70 16.98 17.96 31.17
C GLY A 70 15.57 18.56 31.37
N ARG A 71 14.65 18.38 30.39
CA ARG A 71 13.23 18.80 30.56
C ARG A 71 12.48 17.99 31.63
N TYR A 72 12.99 16.81 31.93
CA TYR A 72 12.43 15.89 32.91
C TYR A 72 13.27 15.83 34.20
N GLY A 73 14.23 16.75 34.33
CA GLY A 73 15.12 16.78 35.46
C GLY A 73 16.21 15.70 35.48
N ILE A 74 16.42 15.03 34.31
CA ILE A 74 17.39 13.93 34.20
C ILE A 74 18.59 14.42 33.36
N GLY A 75 19.81 14.03 33.76
CA GLY A 75 21.02 14.27 32.95
C GLY A 75 21.42 15.73 32.82
N GLY A 76 21.31 16.51 33.89
CA GLY A 76 21.76 17.91 33.93
C GLY A 76 22.66 18.17 35.15
N PRO A 77 23.21 19.39 35.31
CA PRO A 77 23.94 19.78 36.49
C PRO A 77 23.02 19.61 37.74
N GLY A 78 23.36 18.67 38.64
CA GLY A 78 22.60 18.36 39.85
C GLY A 78 21.39 17.44 39.67
N GLY A 79 21.10 16.95 38.45
CA GLY A 79 20.06 15.94 38.21
C GLY A 79 20.61 14.50 38.22
N PRO A 80 19.70 13.50 38.39
CA PRO A 80 20.08 12.08 38.33
C PRO A 80 20.65 11.73 36.95
N GLN A 81 21.79 11.06 36.96
CA GLN A 81 22.42 10.64 35.69
C GLN A 81 21.69 9.44 35.10
N PRO A 82 21.39 9.46 33.77
CA PRO A 82 20.81 8.31 33.12
C PRO A 82 21.83 7.18 33.00
N LEU A 83 21.41 5.95 33.27
CA LEU A 83 22.30 4.77 33.32
C LEU A 83 22.03 3.82 32.16
N ALA A 84 20.77 3.40 31.97
CA ALA A 84 20.43 2.39 30.98
C ALA A 84 18.99 2.51 30.51
N LEU A 85 18.72 1.93 29.33
CA LEU A 85 17.38 1.60 28.86
C LEU A 85 17.10 0.13 29.18
N VAL A 86 15.99 -0.15 29.81
CA VAL A 86 15.54 -1.49 30.21
C VAL A 86 14.22 -1.81 29.53
N PRO A 87 14.24 -2.66 28.49
CA PRO A 87 13.00 -3.11 27.86
C PRO A 87 12.32 -4.18 28.75
N ASP A 88 11.04 -4.00 29.04
CA ASP A 88 10.19 -5.05 29.57
C ASP A 88 9.60 -5.84 28.40
N VAL A 89 10.16 -7.03 28.16
CA VAL A 89 9.76 -7.90 27.04
C VAL A 89 8.35 -8.46 27.23
N THR A 90 7.90 -8.60 28.49
CA THR A 90 6.58 -9.16 28.82
C THR A 90 5.48 -8.11 28.80
N GLY A 91 5.73 -6.93 29.36
CA GLY A 91 4.77 -5.84 29.39
C GLY A 91 4.81 -4.90 28.18
N GLY A 92 5.84 -5.04 27.33
CA GLY A 92 6.01 -4.17 26.16
C GLY A 92 6.38 -2.73 26.50
N ALA A 93 6.78 -2.45 27.73
CA ALA A 93 7.19 -1.15 28.21
C ALA A 93 8.71 -0.95 28.06
N LEU A 94 9.12 0.31 27.94
CA LEU A 94 10.53 0.70 27.94
C LEU A 94 10.79 1.62 29.13
N TYR A 95 11.78 1.30 29.92
CA TYR A 95 12.16 2.10 31.07
C TYR A 95 13.53 2.72 30.88
N LEU A 96 13.69 3.95 31.36
CA LEU A 96 14.97 4.62 31.51
C LEU A 96 15.32 4.55 32.99
N ALA A 97 16.40 3.84 33.32
CA ALA A 97 16.95 3.78 34.66
C ALA A 97 17.94 4.95 34.90
N SER A 98 17.81 5.62 36.03
CA SER A 98 18.75 6.64 36.49
C SER A 98 19.29 6.26 37.88
N ALA A 99 20.23 7.02 38.38
CA ALA A 99 20.81 6.82 39.72
C ALA A 99 19.75 6.95 40.86
N GLU A 100 18.67 7.70 40.63
CA GLU A 100 17.68 8.04 41.64
C GLU A 100 16.29 7.44 41.37
N GLY A 101 16.05 6.86 40.20
CA GLY A 101 14.74 6.30 39.89
C GLY A 101 14.60 5.67 38.51
N LEU A 102 13.41 5.14 38.26
CA LEU A 102 13.00 4.50 37.02
C LEU A 102 11.90 5.33 36.37
N PHE A 103 12.09 5.66 35.07
CA PHE A 103 11.17 6.45 34.30
C PHE A 103 10.63 5.62 33.14
N GLU A 104 9.32 5.60 32.95
CA GLU A 104 8.70 4.94 31.80
C GLU A 104 8.85 5.81 30.54
N VAL A 105 9.34 5.22 29.44
CA VAL A 105 9.45 5.86 28.14
C VAL A 105 8.22 5.47 27.31
N VAL A 106 7.22 6.32 27.30
CA VAL A 106 5.97 6.08 26.57
C VAL A 106 6.16 6.39 25.08
N ILE A 107 6.06 5.35 24.23
CA ILE A 107 6.15 5.47 22.79
C ILE A 107 4.74 5.39 22.21
N LYS A 108 4.30 6.48 21.53
CA LYS A 108 2.97 6.53 20.92
C LYS A 108 3.08 6.57 19.39
N ASP A 109 2.20 5.82 18.73
CA ASP A 109 2.06 5.83 17.25
C ASP A 109 3.39 5.64 16.50
N GLU A 110 4.23 4.73 16.97
CA GLU A 110 5.57 4.48 16.43
C GLU A 110 5.55 4.21 14.91
N GLY A 111 4.54 3.49 14.43
CA GLY A 111 4.36 3.14 13.02
C GLY A 111 3.77 4.24 12.14
N ARG A 112 3.34 5.38 12.69
CA ARG A 112 2.51 6.40 12.00
C ARG A 112 3.05 6.85 10.64
N HIS A 113 4.36 6.95 10.48
CA HIS A 113 5.00 7.45 9.27
C HIS A 113 5.74 6.38 8.47
N MET A 114 5.71 5.11 8.91
CA MET A 114 6.43 4.03 8.26
C MET A 114 6.01 3.83 6.79
N TRP A 115 4.72 3.95 6.49
CA TRP A 115 4.22 3.85 5.14
C TRP A 115 4.89 4.84 4.15
N LYS A 116 5.24 6.06 4.61
CA LYS A 116 5.94 7.06 3.77
C LYS A 116 7.38 6.63 3.47
N LEU A 117 8.04 5.99 4.44
CA LEU A 117 9.39 5.49 4.27
C LEU A 117 9.44 4.31 3.30
N HIS A 118 8.44 3.41 3.37
CA HIS A 118 8.27 2.33 2.41
C HIS A 118 7.97 2.87 1.00
N LEU A 119 7.11 3.89 0.86
CA LEU A 119 6.87 4.55 -0.42
C LEU A 119 8.14 5.14 -1.02
N ALA A 120 8.94 5.85 -0.22
CA ALA A 120 10.20 6.43 -0.67
C ALA A 120 11.20 5.37 -1.17
N ARG A 121 11.07 4.12 -0.69
CA ARG A 121 11.86 2.97 -1.12
C ARG A 121 11.22 2.18 -2.27
N ARG A 122 10.06 2.63 -2.75
CA ARG A 122 9.24 1.94 -3.76
C ARG A 122 8.74 0.55 -3.33
N ASP A 123 8.69 0.29 -2.03
CA ASP A 123 8.12 -0.91 -1.45
C ASP A 123 6.62 -0.68 -1.20
N TYR A 124 5.83 -0.81 -2.26
CA TYR A 124 4.40 -0.49 -2.22
C TYR A 124 3.60 -1.48 -1.38
N GLY A 125 4.04 -2.74 -1.32
CA GLY A 125 3.41 -3.78 -0.50
C GLY A 125 3.50 -3.45 0.98
N ALA A 126 4.72 -3.20 1.47
CA ALA A 126 4.95 -2.81 2.85
C ALA A 126 4.33 -1.44 3.17
N ALA A 127 4.32 -0.50 2.21
CA ALA A 127 3.66 0.79 2.37
C ALA A 127 2.15 0.64 2.60
N LEU A 128 1.47 -0.21 1.83
CA LEU A 128 0.04 -0.50 1.98
C LEU A 128 -0.27 -1.19 3.32
N ALA A 129 0.57 -2.15 3.73
CA ALA A 129 0.43 -2.83 5.01
C ALA A 129 0.60 -1.88 6.21
N ALA A 130 1.54 -0.93 6.09
CA ALA A 130 1.82 0.06 7.14
C ALA A 130 0.90 1.30 7.09
N ALA A 131 0.03 1.44 6.08
CA ALA A 131 -0.82 2.62 5.91
C ALA A 131 -1.96 2.64 6.95
N PRO A 132 -2.00 3.61 7.89
CA PRO A 132 -2.93 3.59 9.01
C PRO A 132 -4.35 4.03 8.64
N THR A 133 -4.51 4.76 7.55
CA THR A 133 -5.81 5.34 7.14
C THR A 133 -6.15 4.99 5.70
N PRO A 134 -7.46 4.99 5.34
CA PRO A 134 -7.88 4.82 3.95
C PRO A 134 -7.22 5.82 2.99
N ALA A 135 -7.10 7.09 3.41
CA ALA A 135 -6.43 8.12 2.61
C ALA A 135 -4.93 7.84 2.39
N ALA A 136 -4.25 7.27 3.39
CA ALA A 136 -2.86 6.84 3.23
C ALA A 136 -2.75 5.66 2.25
N ARG A 137 -3.67 4.68 2.32
CA ARG A 137 -3.73 3.55 1.38
C ARG A 137 -3.97 4.01 -0.05
N GLU A 138 -4.91 4.94 -0.26
CA GLU A 138 -5.13 5.50 -1.59
C GLU A 138 -3.87 6.17 -2.16
N ARG A 139 -3.13 6.93 -1.34
CA ARG A 139 -1.84 7.50 -1.76
C ARG A 139 -0.81 6.44 -2.14
N CYS A 140 -0.78 5.33 -1.41
CA CYS A 140 0.08 4.19 -1.77
C CYS A 140 -0.34 3.59 -3.11
N HIS A 141 -1.65 3.43 -3.37
CA HIS A 141 -2.15 2.94 -4.64
C HIS A 141 -1.85 3.89 -5.80
N VAL A 142 -1.98 5.21 -5.60
CA VAL A 142 -1.59 6.19 -6.63
C VAL A 142 -0.11 6.06 -6.96
N ALA A 143 0.76 6.03 -5.95
CA ALA A 143 2.20 5.91 -6.17
C ALA A 143 2.61 4.58 -6.84
N ALA A 144 1.96 3.47 -6.47
CA ALA A 144 2.15 2.18 -7.13
C ALA A 144 1.72 2.22 -8.60
N GLY A 145 0.56 2.83 -8.88
CA GLY A 145 0.06 3.00 -10.24
C GLY A 145 0.94 3.91 -11.10
N GLU A 146 1.46 5.01 -10.54
CA GLU A 146 2.42 5.88 -11.25
C GLU A 146 3.70 5.13 -11.62
N ALA A 147 4.21 4.30 -10.72
CA ALA A 147 5.40 3.50 -10.99
C ALA A 147 5.14 2.43 -12.05
N ALA A 148 3.99 1.74 -11.99
CA ALA A 148 3.58 0.77 -12.98
C ALA A 148 3.38 1.42 -14.37
N PHE A 149 2.73 2.57 -14.43
CA PHE A 149 2.55 3.34 -15.66
C PHE A 149 3.89 3.75 -16.27
N ALA A 150 4.82 4.23 -15.45
CA ALA A 150 6.16 4.61 -15.90
C ALA A 150 6.99 3.41 -16.43
N SER A 151 6.73 2.20 -15.92
CA SER A 151 7.38 0.96 -16.41
C SER A 151 6.66 0.33 -17.62
N GLY A 152 5.53 0.88 -18.06
CA GLY A 152 4.73 0.35 -19.17
C GLY A 152 3.75 -0.75 -18.78
N ASP A 153 3.64 -1.12 -17.49
CA ASP A 153 2.62 -2.06 -17.01
C ASP A 153 1.31 -1.32 -16.78
N LEU A 154 0.59 -1.07 -17.89
CA LEU A 154 -0.64 -0.29 -17.88
C LEU A 154 -1.78 -1.01 -17.16
N ALA A 155 -1.78 -2.34 -17.16
CA ALA A 155 -2.79 -3.12 -16.46
C ALA A 155 -2.65 -3.01 -14.93
N ALA A 156 -1.41 -3.13 -14.40
CA ALA A 156 -1.14 -2.91 -12.98
C ALA A 156 -1.39 -1.46 -12.55
N ALA A 157 -1.07 -0.49 -13.42
CA ALA A 157 -1.37 0.92 -13.19
C ALA A 157 -2.88 1.15 -13.05
N ALA A 158 -3.67 0.64 -14.00
CA ALA A 158 -5.12 0.70 -14.02
C ALA A 158 -5.76 0.10 -12.74
N ALA A 159 -5.33 -1.11 -12.38
CA ALA A 159 -5.80 -1.80 -11.17
C ALA A 159 -5.47 -1.04 -9.89
N SER A 160 -4.29 -0.41 -9.82
CA SER A 160 -3.86 0.39 -8.67
C SER A 160 -4.65 1.69 -8.56
N TRP A 161 -4.77 2.46 -9.65
CA TRP A 161 -5.51 3.71 -9.67
C TRP A 161 -7.00 3.54 -9.39
N ALA A 162 -7.60 2.43 -9.81
CA ALA A 162 -8.99 2.14 -9.51
C ALA A 162 -9.28 2.04 -8.00
N ARG A 163 -8.28 1.67 -7.19
CA ARG A 163 -8.38 1.57 -5.72
C ARG A 163 -8.17 2.88 -4.98
N ALA A 164 -7.95 3.98 -5.70
CA ALA A 164 -7.70 5.30 -5.12
C ALA A 164 -8.74 6.35 -5.57
N PRO A 165 -10.06 6.14 -5.30
CA PRO A 165 -11.12 6.96 -5.86
C PRO A 165 -11.12 8.41 -5.41
N LYS A 166 -10.58 8.72 -4.24
CA LYS A 166 -10.54 10.08 -3.67
C LYS A 166 -9.19 10.76 -3.89
N ALA A 167 -8.11 9.98 -3.97
CA ALA A 167 -6.76 10.53 -4.13
C ALA A 167 -6.41 10.80 -5.59
N LEU A 168 -7.06 10.12 -6.55
CA LEU A 168 -6.89 10.33 -7.98
C LEU A 168 -8.27 10.49 -8.64
N ARG A 169 -8.45 11.57 -9.39
CA ARG A 169 -9.69 11.82 -10.13
C ARG A 169 -9.87 10.76 -11.21
N PHE A 170 -11.11 10.37 -11.42
CA PHE A 170 -11.47 9.38 -12.42
C PHE A 170 -11.01 9.80 -13.82
N GLU A 171 -11.26 11.06 -14.18
CA GLU A 171 -10.96 11.63 -15.47
C GLU A 171 -9.45 11.62 -15.76
N ASP A 172 -8.63 11.94 -14.74
CA ASP A 172 -7.17 12.00 -14.90
C ASP A 172 -6.60 10.60 -15.20
N ALA A 173 -7.08 9.57 -14.49
CA ALA A 173 -6.67 8.19 -14.73
C ALA A 173 -7.16 7.67 -16.09
N ALA A 174 -8.43 7.91 -16.42
CA ALA A 174 -9.03 7.46 -17.66
C ALA A 174 -8.36 8.10 -18.90
N LEU A 175 -8.10 9.41 -18.87
CA LEU A 175 -7.43 10.12 -19.95
C LEU A 175 -6.00 9.63 -20.18
N ARG A 176 -5.27 9.31 -19.11
CA ARG A 176 -3.93 8.75 -19.21
C ARG A 176 -3.94 7.37 -19.90
N LEU A 177 -4.87 6.49 -19.51
CA LEU A 177 -5.01 5.17 -20.14
C LEU A 177 -5.47 5.27 -21.59
N LEU A 178 -6.38 6.20 -21.91
CA LEU A 178 -6.80 6.49 -23.27
C LEU A 178 -5.64 7.01 -24.12
N SER A 179 -4.85 7.94 -23.59
CA SER A 179 -3.70 8.50 -24.32
C SER A 179 -2.58 7.47 -24.56
N ALA A 180 -2.48 6.47 -23.67
CA ALA A 180 -1.57 5.34 -23.85
C ALA A 180 -2.06 4.33 -24.92
N GLY A 181 -3.32 4.42 -25.34
CA GLY A 181 -3.89 3.56 -26.38
C GLY A 181 -4.17 2.11 -25.94
N ASP A 182 -4.10 1.83 -24.64
CA ASP A 182 -4.28 0.47 -24.09
C ASP A 182 -5.75 0.25 -23.66
N ALA A 183 -6.57 -0.23 -24.59
CA ALA A 183 -7.96 -0.56 -24.33
C ALA A 183 -8.14 -1.69 -23.27
N PRO A 184 -7.31 -2.75 -23.21
CA PRO A 184 -7.30 -3.71 -22.11
C PRO A 184 -7.13 -3.08 -20.73
N ALA A 185 -6.14 -2.21 -20.53
CA ALA A 185 -5.92 -1.53 -19.26
C ALA A 185 -7.10 -0.62 -18.89
N LEU A 186 -7.68 0.09 -19.84
CA LEU A 186 -8.88 0.88 -19.62
C LEU A 186 -10.06 0.02 -19.15
N ARG A 187 -10.27 -1.17 -19.73
CA ARG A 187 -11.31 -2.10 -19.27
C ARG A 187 -11.07 -2.58 -17.84
N VAL A 188 -9.82 -2.89 -17.48
CA VAL A 188 -9.46 -3.23 -16.09
C VAL A 188 -9.83 -2.10 -15.12
N PHE A 189 -9.48 -0.86 -15.48
CA PHE A 189 -9.81 0.33 -14.68
C PHE A 189 -11.31 0.52 -14.49
N LEU A 190 -12.06 0.51 -15.61
CA LEU A 190 -13.52 0.72 -15.58
C LEU A 190 -14.24 -0.37 -14.79
N ARG A 191 -13.85 -1.64 -14.96
CA ARG A 191 -14.40 -2.77 -14.20
C ARG A 191 -14.17 -2.62 -12.72
N ALA A 192 -12.94 -2.36 -12.30
CA ALA A 192 -12.59 -2.21 -10.89
C ALA A 192 -13.30 -1.01 -10.25
N ARG A 193 -13.45 0.10 -10.99
CA ARG A 193 -14.23 1.26 -10.52
C ARG A 193 -15.71 0.97 -10.39
N LEU A 194 -16.28 0.21 -11.33
CA LEU A 194 -17.69 -0.21 -11.28
C LEU A 194 -17.95 -1.15 -10.10
N GLU A 195 -17.07 -2.11 -9.85
CA GLU A 195 -17.16 -3.04 -8.71
C GLU A 195 -17.08 -2.31 -7.35
N ALA A 196 -16.28 -1.26 -7.28
CA ALA A 196 -16.09 -0.43 -6.09
C ALA A 196 -17.15 0.66 -5.92
N ALA A 197 -17.99 0.91 -6.94
CA ALA A 197 -18.96 2.00 -6.91
C ALA A 197 -20.01 1.79 -5.81
N PRO A 198 -20.32 2.80 -4.99
CA PRO A 198 -21.35 2.73 -3.97
C PRO A 198 -22.72 2.51 -4.62
N LYS A 199 -23.57 1.69 -3.99
CA LYS A 199 -24.94 1.44 -4.47
C LYS A 199 -25.82 2.71 -4.56
N SER A 200 -25.45 3.76 -3.84
CA SER A 200 -26.10 5.07 -3.87
C SER A 200 -25.80 5.88 -5.13
N GLU A 201 -24.66 5.63 -5.78
CA GLU A 201 -24.18 6.39 -6.96
C GLU A 201 -24.62 5.71 -8.27
N ARG A 202 -25.92 5.51 -8.45
CA ARG A 202 -26.47 4.78 -9.61
C ARG A 202 -26.09 5.41 -10.95
N ALA A 203 -26.12 6.73 -11.06
CA ALA A 203 -25.77 7.41 -12.29
C ALA A 203 -24.32 7.15 -12.71
N ALA A 204 -23.39 7.26 -11.77
CA ALA A 204 -21.98 6.95 -12.03
C ALA A 204 -21.79 5.47 -12.41
N ALA A 205 -22.44 4.54 -11.69
CA ALA A 205 -22.40 3.11 -12.01
C ALA A 205 -22.95 2.81 -13.41
N THR A 206 -24.08 3.44 -13.80
CA THR A 206 -24.64 3.27 -15.14
C THR A 206 -23.68 3.78 -16.23
N LEU A 207 -23.08 4.94 -16.01
CA LEU A 207 -22.12 5.52 -16.95
C LEU A 207 -20.88 4.63 -17.14
N LEU A 208 -20.32 4.13 -16.01
CA LEU A 208 -19.20 3.19 -16.03
C LEU A 208 -19.55 1.89 -16.74
N ALA A 209 -20.75 1.33 -16.47
CA ALA A 209 -21.21 0.10 -17.09
C ALA A 209 -21.41 0.27 -18.60
N THR A 210 -22.01 1.38 -19.04
CA THR A 210 -22.23 1.69 -20.45
C THR A 210 -20.90 1.82 -21.18
N TRP A 211 -19.96 2.58 -20.62
CA TRP A 211 -18.65 2.75 -21.24
C TRP A 211 -17.84 1.44 -21.29
N LEU A 212 -17.89 0.65 -20.21
CA LEU A 212 -17.26 -0.67 -20.21
C LEU A 212 -17.88 -1.61 -21.26
N ALA A 213 -19.21 -1.60 -21.43
CA ALA A 213 -19.90 -2.38 -22.46
C ALA A 213 -19.47 -1.96 -23.86
N GLU A 214 -19.36 -0.65 -24.13
CA GLU A 214 -18.87 -0.12 -25.39
C GLU A 214 -17.44 -0.63 -25.69
N GLN A 215 -16.54 -0.58 -24.68
CA GLN A 215 -15.17 -1.10 -24.84
C GLN A 215 -15.12 -2.60 -25.17
N TYR A 216 -16.03 -3.40 -24.61
CA TYR A 216 -16.13 -4.82 -24.94
C TYR A 216 -16.72 -5.05 -26.33
N LEU A 217 -17.74 -4.28 -26.75
CA LEU A 217 -18.31 -4.37 -28.09
C LEU A 217 -17.29 -4.01 -29.16
N HIS A 218 -16.48 -2.96 -28.94
CA HIS A 218 -15.39 -2.63 -29.84
C HIS A 218 -14.36 -3.75 -29.94
N ALA A 219 -14.02 -4.38 -28.80
CA ALA A 219 -13.08 -5.51 -28.81
C ALA A 219 -13.62 -6.73 -29.56
N LEU A 220 -14.92 -7.02 -29.44
CA LEU A 220 -15.60 -8.11 -30.19
C LEU A 220 -15.65 -7.80 -31.69
N ALA A 221 -15.98 -6.57 -32.07
CA ALA A 221 -16.02 -6.15 -33.47
C ALA A 221 -14.65 -6.20 -34.15
N ALA A 222 -13.57 -6.09 -33.39
CA ALA A 222 -12.20 -6.18 -33.91
C ALA A 222 -11.72 -7.63 -34.15
N VAL A 223 -12.46 -8.65 -33.69
CA VAL A 223 -12.13 -10.07 -33.93
C VAL A 223 -12.59 -10.43 -35.35
N PRO A 224 -11.69 -10.86 -36.26
CA PRO A 224 -12.07 -11.26 -37.61
C PRO A 224 -12.98 -12.51 -37.55
N PRO A 225 -14.01 -12.60 -38.45
CA PRO A 225 -15.00 -13.67 -38.42
C PRO A 225 -14.41 -15.06 -38.69
N ASP A 226 -13.22 -15.17 -39.23
CA ASP A 226 -12.61 -16.43 -39.61
C ASP A 226 -11.69 -17.03 -38.52
N ALA A 227 -11.59 -16.41 -37.32
CA ALA A 227 -10.70 -16.89 -36.28
C ALA A 227 -11.19 -18.23 -35.64
N ASP A 228 -12.43 -18.62 -35.80
CA ASP A 228 -13.01 -19.85 -35.26
C ASP A 228 -12.92 -21.07 -36.18
N ALA A 229 -12.68 -20.89 -37.48
CA ALA A 229 -12.68 -21.97 -38.46
C ALA A 229 -11.40 -22.87 -38.41
N GLY A 230 -10.33 -22.40 -37.78
CA GLY A 230 -9.06 -23.14 -37.69
C GLY A 230 -8.82 -23.92 -36.40
N ARG A 231 -9.75 -23.94 -35.43
CA ARG A 231 -9.52 -24.42 -34.06
C ARG A 231 -10.00 -25.84 -33.77
N ALA A 232 -10.38 -26.60 -34.80
CA ALA A 232 -10.90 -27.97 -34.62
C ALA A 232 -9.85 -29.03 -34.28
N ASP A 233 -8.55 -28.74 -34.43
CA ASP A 233 -7.45 -29.76 -34.33
C ASP A 233 -6.27 -29.35 -33.41
N ALA A 234 -6.45 -28.50 -32.41
CA ALA A 234 -5.37 -28.20 -31.45
C ALA A 234 -5.61 -28.89 -30.10
N PRO A 235 -4.59 -29.58 -29.51
CA PRO A 235 -4.71 -30.21 -28.20
C PRO A 235 -4.93 -29.14 -27.13
N ALA A 236 -5.83 -29.46 -26.17
CA ALA A 236 -6.24 -28.64 -25.06
C ALA A 236 -5.08 -28.35 -24.11
N ASP A 237 -4.34 -27.27 -24.33
CA ASP A 237 -3.45 -26.70 -23.35
C ASP A 237 -4.13 -25.45 -22.72
N ALA A 238 -4.43 -25.57 -21.42
CA ALA A 238 -5.44 -24.79 -20.71
C ALA A 238 -4.88 -23.47 -20.15
N SER A 239 -4.16 -22.66 -20.92
CA SER A 239 -3.62 -21.39 -20.41
C SER A 239 -3.98 -20.12 -21.20
N ALA A 240 -4.74 -20.20 -22.28
CA ALA A 240 -5.21 -19.04 -23.03
C ALA A 240 -6.73 -19.08 -23.18
N ALA A 241 -7.47 -18.53 -22.20
CA ALA A 241 -8.90 -18.29 -22.38
C ALA A 241 -9.12 -17.32 -23.56
N PRO A 242 -10.00 -17.64 -24.52
CA PRO A 242 -10.24 -16.79 -25.67
C PRO A 242 -10.89 -15.49 -25.22
N HIS A 243 -10.26 -14.35 -25.53
CA HIS A 243 -10.72 -13.01 -25.17
C HIS A 243 -12.19 -12.71 -25.52
N GLY A 244 -12.77 -13.45 -26.48
CA GLY A 244 -14.18 -13.34 -26.85
C GLY A 244 -15.15 -13.92 -25.82
N GLN A 245 -14.85 -15.05 -25.18
CA GLN A 245 -15.71 -15.65 -24.17
C GLN A 245 -15.71 -14.87 -22.84
N GLU A 246 -14.56 -14.35 -22.43
CA GLU A 246 -14.50 -13.46 -21.26
C GLU A 246 -15.29 -12.17 -21.48
N ALA A 247 -15.24 -11.59 -22.68
CA ALA A 247 -16.04 -10.43 -23.05
C ALA A 247 -17.55 -10.69 -22.94
N LEU A 248 -17.99 -11.85 -23.40
CA LEU A 248 -19.42 -12.21 -23.37
C LEU A 248 -19.91 -12.51 -21.93
N VAL A 249 -19.10 -13.22 -21.15
CA VAL A 249 -19.41 -13.52 -19.74
C VAL A 249 -19.41 -12.22 -18.91
N CYS A 250 -18.45 -11.33 -19.08
CA CYS A 250 -18.43 -10.02 -18.43
C CYS A 250 -19.61 -9.15 -18.87
N PHE A 251 -19.97 -9.14 -20.15
CA PHE A 251 -21.15 -8.42 -20.66
C PHE A 251 -22.44 -8.90 -19.98
N VAL A 252 -22.65 -10.21 -19.91
CA VAL A 252 -23.83 -10.81 -19.28
C VAL A 252 -23.84 -10.56 -17.78
N LEU A 253 -22.70 -10.66 -17.09
CA LEU A 253 -22.62 -10.41 -15.65
C LEU A 253 -22.79 -8.93 -15.28
N VAL A 254 -22.20 -8.00 -16.06
CA VAL A 254 -22.29 -6.56 -15.80
C VAL A 254 -23.69 -6.04 -16.16
N PHE A 255 -24.24 -6.43 -17.30
CA PHE A 255 -25.59 -6.05 -17.72
C PHE A 255 -26.68 -6.78 -16.91
N GLY A 256 -26.50 -8.07 -16.61
CA GLY A 256 -27.42 -8.84 -15.79
C GLY A 256 -27.55 -8.26 -14.37
N ARG A 257 -26.44 -7.81 -13.78
CA ARG A 257 -26.44 -7.20 -12.44
C ARG A 257 -27.04 -5.78 -12.44
N ALA A 258 -26.82 -5.00 -13.50
CA ALA A 258 -27.45 -3.69 -13.68
C ALA A 258 -28.95 -3.80 -13.94
N LEU A 259 -29.39 -4.76 -14.78
CA LEU A 259 -30.79 -5.03 -15.10
C LEU A 259 -31.55 -5.71 -13.93
N LEU A 260 -30.96 -6.64 -13.19
CA LEU A 260 -31.58 -7.26 -12.03
C LEU A 260 -31.80 -6.27 -10.89
N GLY A 261 -30.84 -5.32 -10.69
CA GLY A 261 -31.05 -4.18 -9.79
C GLY A 261 -32.23 -3.28 -10.20
N TYR A 262 -32.47 -3.13 -11.49
CA TYR A 262 -33.58 -2.34 -12.04
C TYR A 262 -34.90 -3.07 -11.92
N ARG A 263 -34.93 -4.40 -12.13
CA ARG A 263 -36.16 -5.20 -12.05
C ARG A 263 -36.71 -5.37 -10.62
N ALA A 264 -35.84 -5.41 -9.62
CA ALA A 264 -36.25 -5.50 -8.22
C ALA A 264 -37.00 -4.26 -7.71
N HIS A 265 -36.86 -3.11 -8.38
CA HIS A 265 -37.54 -1.88 -8.00
C HIS A 265 -38.86 -1.62 -8.76
N LEU A 266 -39.10 -2.27 -9.90
CA LEU A 266 -40.38 -2.17 -10.62
C LEU A 266 -41.47 -3.03 -10.01
N THR A 267 -41.12 -4.04 -9.19
CA THR A 267 -42.09 -4.92 -8.54
C THR A 267 -42.51 -4.47 -7.14
N SER A 268 -41.95 -3.40 -6.60
CA SER A 268 -42.26 -2.90 -5.24
C SER A 268 -43.08 -1.60 -5.20
N ALA A 269 -43.60 -1.13 -6.33
CA ALA A 269 -44.57 -0.03 -6.32
C ALA A 269 -45.98 -0.63 -6.14
N PRO A 270 -46.67 -0.36 -5.03
CA PRO A 270 -48.07 -0.76 -4.91
C PRO A 270 -48.88 0.14 -5.87
N PHE A 271 -49.50 -0.47 -6.87
CA PHE A 271 -50.58 0.15 -7.62
C PHE A 271 -51.73 0.33 -6.66
N SER A 272 -51.88 1.48 -6.05
CA SER A 272 -53.08 1.92 -5.39
C SER A 272 -54.05 2.40 -6.46
N CYS A 273 -54.98 1.55 -6.84
CA CYS A 273 -56.13 1.95 -7.59
C CYS A 273 -57.12 2.58 -6.59
N ALA A 274 -57.10 3.92 -6.48
CA ALA A 274 -58.20 4.64 -5.84
C ALA A 274 -59.10 5.13 -6.96
N GLY A 275 -60.36 4.63 -6.93
CA GLY A 275 -61.47 5.21 -7.71
C GLY A 275 -62.38 4.21 -8.40
N CYS A 276 -63.31 3.64 -7.66
CA CYS A 276 -64.77 3.55 -7.93
C CYS A 276 -65.44 2.99 -6.67
#